data_53e1d994de9ee6fb26815904c5395d69
#
_entry.id   53e1d994de9ee6fb26815904c5395d69
#
_cell.length_a   1.000
_cell.length_b   1.000
_cell.length_c   1.000
_cell.angle_alpha   90.00
_cell.angle_beta   90.00
_cell.angle_gamma   90.00
#
_symmetry.space_group_name_H-M   'P 1'
#
loop_
_entity.id
_entity.type
_entity.pdbx_description
1 polymer ?
#
loop_
_entity_poly.entity_id
_entity_poly.type
_entity_poly.pdbx_seq_one_letter_code
_entity_poly.pdbx_strand_id
1 'polypeptide(L)' 'MTSYDEKKIETIFCEVLGLPAREVTDSLSYNSCVHWDSLKHLQLVAMLEETFDIEIEMDDIIAMETFGKVKVILQKYLT' A
#
# COMPACT_ATOMS: atom_id res chain seq x y z
N MET A 1 -3.06 14.12 2.70
CA MET A 1 -1.86 13.26 2.76
C MET A 1 -0.64 14.06 2.33
N THR A 2 0.44 13.97 3.06
CA THR A 2 1.66 14.73 2.80
C THR A 2 2.66 13.92 2.00
N SER A 3 3.73 14.58 1.49
CA SER A 3 4.84 13.88 0.84
C SER A 3 5.50 12.88 1.79
N TYR A 4 5.54 13.22 3.07
CA TYR A 4 6.09 12.35 4.10
C TYR A 4 5.26 11.07 4.22
N ASP A 5 3.94 11.20 4.20
CA ASP A 5 3.05 10.04 4.26
C ASP A 5 3.20 9.16 3.03
N GLU A 6 3.31 9.77 1.84
CA GLU A 6 3.52 9.01 0.61
C GLU A 6 4.85 8.25 0.65
N LYS A 7 5.88 8.86 1.21
CA LYS A 7 7.18 8.23 1.36
C LYS A 7 7.10 7.03 2.29
N LYS A 8 6.34 7.14 3.38
CA LYS A 8 6.13 6.03 4.30
C LYS A 8 5.43 4.86 3.62
N ILE A 9 4.41 5.15 2.81
CA ILE A 9 3.68 4.12 2.07
C ILE A 9 4.63 3.41 1.10
N GLU A 10 5.45 4.16 0.38
CA GLU A 10 6.44 3.58 -0.53
C GLU A 10 7.41 2.67 0.22
N THR A 11 7.91 3.14 1.36
CA THR A 11 8.85 2.36 2.18
C THR A 11 8.23 1.04 2.63
N ILE A 12 6.95 1.08 3.06
CA ILE A 12 6.24 -0.13 3.46
C ILE A 12 6.15 -1.12 2.30
N PHE A 13 5.81 -0.64 1.10
CA PHE A 13 5.75 -1.49 -0.07
C PHE A 13 7.12 -2.11 -0.38
N CYS A 14 8.18 -1.32 -0.32
CA CYS A 14 9.53 -1.84 -0.55
C CYS A 14 9.89 -2.94 0.43
N GLU A 15 9.59 -2.74 1.70
CA GLU A 15 9.93 -3.71 2.74
C GLU A 15 9.11 -4.99 2.63
N VAL A 16 7.81 -4.86 2.48
CA VAL A 16 6.93 -6.04 2.45
C VAL A 16 7.11 -6.83 1.17
N LEU A 17 7.20 -6.15 0.03
CA LEU A 17 7.30 -6.83 -1.27
C LEU A 17 8.72 -7.18 -1.66
N GLY A 18 9.72 -6.63 -0.97
CA GLY A 18 11.12 -6.88 -1.31
C GLY A 18 11.54 -6.25 -2.62
N LEU A 19 10.98 -5.09 -2.95
CA LEU A 19 11.26 -4.39 -4.20
C LEU A 19 12.01 -3.09 -3.92
N PRO A 20 12.89 -2.66 -4.85
CA PRO A 20 13.51 -1.35 -4.74
C PRO A 20 12.48 -0.25 -5.05
N ALA A 21 12.71 0.94 -4.53
CA ALA A 21 11.78 2.07 -4.69
C ALA A 21 11.44 2.36 -6.15
N ARG A 22 12.40 2.19 -7.05
CA ARG A 22 12.20 2.46 -8.48
C ARG A 22 11.16 1.55 -9.13
N GLU A 23 10.87 0.41 -8.50
CA GLU A 23 9.88 -0.53 -9.01
C GLU A 23 8.51 -0.34 -8.37
N VAL A 24 8.42 0.47 -7.31
CA VAL A 24 7.16 0.75 -6.65
C VAL A 24 6.55 1.99 -7.32
N THR A 25 5.95 1.78 -8.48
CA THR A 25 5.31 2.83 -9.28
C THR A 25 3.79 2.73 -9.12
N ASP A 26 3.09 3.78 -9.54
CA ASP A 26 1.61 3.80 -9.44
C ASP A 26 0.94 2.65 -10.17
N SER A 27 1.59 2.12 -11.21
CA SER A 27 1.03 1.02 -12.00
C SER A 27 1.35 -0.37 -11.43
N LEU A 28 2.16 -0.45 -10.37
CA LEU A 28 2.43 -1.73 -9.72
C LEU A 28 1.10 -2.31 -9.23
N SER A 29 0.78 -3.53 -9.68
CA SER A 29 -0.55 -4.11 -9.45
C SER A 29 -0.50 -5.35 -8.58
N TYR A 30 -1.55 -5.48 -7.76
CA TYR A 30 -1.79 -6.70 -6.99
C TYR A 30 -1.94 -7.88 -7.96
N ASN A 31 -1.26 -8.96 -7.63
CA ASN A 31 -1.38 -10.22 -8.37
C ASN A 31 -0.86 -10.19 -9.82
N SER A 32 -0.29 -9.06 -10.26
CA SER A 32 0.32 -8.99 -11.59
C SER A 32 1.82 -9.25 -11.53
N CYS A 33 2.38 -9.32 -10.33
CA CYS A 33 3.77 -9.69 -10.15
C CYS A 33 3.86 -10.70 -9.00
N VAL A 34 4.92 -11.50 -9.00
CA VAL A 34 5.08 -12.57 -8.01
C VAL A 34 5.30 -12.05 -6.59
N HIS A 35 5.64 -10.77 -6.46
CA HIS A 35 5.95 -10.17 -5.17
C HIS A 35 4.72 -9.70 -4.40
N TRP A 36 3.61 -9.48 -5.06
CA TRP A 36 2.39 -8.96 -4.44
C TRP A 36 1.24 -9.94 -4.60
N ASP A 37 1.20 -10.92 -3.72
CA ASP A 37 0.12 -11.92 -3.66
C ASP A 37 -0.81 -11.60 -2.48
N SER A 38 -1.78 -12.47 -2.22
CA SER A 38 -2.79 -12.23 -1.18
C SER A 38 -2.20 -12.18 0.22
N LEU A 39 -1.18 -12.97 0.50
CA LEU A 39 -0.50 -12.91 1.81
C LEU A 39 0.21 -11.59 1.99
N LYS A 40 0.95 -11.15 0.97
CA LYS A 40 1.65 -9.87 1.02
C LYS A 40 0.66 -8.71 1.10
N HIS A 41 -0.49 -8.82 0.45
CA HIS A 41 -1.53 -7.81 0.51
C HIS A 41 -2.01 -7.60 1.95
N LEU A 42 -2.25 -8.68 2.67
CA LEU A 42 -2.66 -8.60 4.07
C LEU A 42 -1.55 -8.02 4.95
N GLN A 43 -0.30 -8.35 4.66
CA GLN A 43 0.84 -7.78 5.38
C GLN A 43 0.95 -6.27 5.14
N LEU A 44 0.73 -5.84 3.89
CA LEU A 44 0.73 -4.41 3.56
C LEU A 44 -0.35 -3.67 4.34
N VAL A 45 -1.56 -4.22 4.36
CA VAL A 45 -2.68 -3.61 5.08
C VAL A 45 -2.36 -3.48 6.56
N ALA A 46 -1.85 -4.56 7.17
CA ALA A 46 -1.50 -4.54 8.59
C ALA A 46 -0.45 -3.49 8.91
N MET A 47 0.57 -3.37 8.07
CA MET A 47 1.63 -2.38 8.25
C MET A 47 1.11 -0.96 8.10
N LEU A 48 0.22 -0.74 7.13
CA LEU A 48 -0.39 0.57 6.91
C LEU A 48 -1.25 0.98 8.09
N GLU A 49 -2.06 0.04 8.60
CA GLU A 49 -2.91 0.32 9.77
C GLU A 49 -2.08 0.66 10.99
N GLU A 50 -1.01 -0.07 11.22
CA GLU A 50 -0.14 0.16 12.36
C GLU A 50 0.63 1.47 12.23
N THR A 51 1.19 1.73 11.06
CA THR A 51 2.03 2.91 10.82
C THR A 51 1.24 4.20 10.96
N PHE A 52 0.02 4.23 10.46
CA PHE A 52 -0.81 5.44 10.46
C PHE A 52 -1.89 5.44 11.55
N ASP A 53 -1.97 4.39 12.34
CA ASP A 53 -2.96 4.25 13.41
C ASP A 53 -4.38 4.42 12.87
N ILE A 54 -4.72 3.65 11.85
CA ILE A 54 -6.03 3.68 11.18
C ILE A 54 -6.58 2.26 11.07
N GLU A 55 -7.90 2.17 10.84
CA GLU A 55 -8.55 0.91 10.49
C GLU A 55 -9.07 1.04 9.07
N ILE A 56 -8.64 0.14 8.18
CA ILE A 56 -9.03 0.17 6.79
C ILE A 56 -10.21 -0.78 6.60
N GLU A 57 -11.29 -0.29 6.01
CA GLU A 57 -12.48 -1.09 5.77
C GLU A 57 -12.23 -2.16 4.71
N MET A 58 -12.96 -3.28 4.82
CA MET A 58 -12.78 -4.42 3.93
C MET A 58 -12.95 -4.04 2.46
N ASP A 59 -13.94 -3.21 2.14
CA ASP A 59 -14.17 -2.78 0.77
C ASP A 59 -12.97 -2.03 0.20
N ASP A 60 -12.31 -1.24 1.04
CA ASP A 60 -11.11 -0.51 0.62
C ASP A 60 -9.92 -1.43 0.46
N ILE A 61 -9.81 -2.45 1.31
CA ILE A 61 -8.74 -3.46 1.19
C ILE A 61 -8.85 -4.16 -0.16
N ILE A 62 -10.05 -4.53 -0.54
CA ILE A 62 -10.30 -5.19 -1.82
C ILE A 62 -10.02 -4.25 -3.00
N ALA A 63 -10.31 -2.98 -2.83
CA ALA A 63 -10.11 -1.98 -3.89
C ALA A 63 -8.65 -1.59 -4.09
N MET A 64 -7.75 -1.98 -3.20
CA MET A 64 -6.33 -1.67 -3.31
C MET A 64 -5.63 -2.53 -4.36
N GLU A 65 -5.90 -2.26 -5.62
CA GLU A 65 -5.43 -3.09 -6.74
C GLU A 65 -4.09 -2.63 -7.32
N THR A 66 -3.72 -1.37 -7.11
CA THR A 66 -2.44 -0.82 -7.57
C THR A 66 -1.87 0.08 -6.49
N PHE A 67 -0.57 0.34 -6.56
CA PHE A 67 0.08 1.26 -5.64
C PHE A 67 -0.56 2.65 -5.71
N GLY A 68 -0.90 3.09 -6.92
CA GLY A 68 -1.58 4.38 -7.10
C GLY A 68 -2.93 4.41 -6.39
N LYS A 69 -3.71 3.34 -6.50
CA LYS A 69 -5.01 3.25 -5.82
C LYS A 69 -4.86 3.21 -4.31
N VAL A 70 -3.82 2.55 -3.81
CA VAL A 70 -3.54 2.53 -2.36
C VAL A 70 -3.38 3.96 -1.85
N LYS A 71 -2.62 4.78 -2.55
CA LYS A 71 -2.43 6.17 -2.15
C LYS A 71 -3.73 6.96 -2.16
N VAL A 72 -4.54 6.78 -3.18
CA VAL A 72 -5.83 7.46 -3.29
C VAL A 72 -6.76 7.03 -2.15
N ILE A 73 -6.84 5.74 -1.88
CA ILE A 73 -7.70 5.21 -0.82
C ILE A 73 -7.24 5.73 0.55
N LEU A 74 -5.94 5.69 0.82
CA LEU A 74 -5.42 6.12 2.11
C LEU A 74 -5.61 7.62 2.34
N GLN A 75 -5.74 8.40 1.27
CA GLN A 75 -5.93 9.83 1.41
C GLN A 75 -7.15 10.18 2.26
N LYS A 76 -8.23 9.42 2.12
CA LYS A 76 -9.44 9.68 2.89
C LYS A 76 -9.31 9.33 4.37
N TYR A 77 -8.37 8.45 4.71
CA TYR A 77 -8.09 8.10 6.11
C TYR A 77 -7.11 9.05 6.77
N LEU A 78 -6.29 9.72 5.98
CA LEU A 78 -5.17 10.55 6.47
C LEU A 78 -5.42 12.06 6.37
N THR A 79 -6.57 12.48 5.90
CA THR A 79 -6.91 13.91 5.81
C THR A 79 -7.65 14.40 7.04
#